data_4a2fc9e7c610bd6f3e542136927578fa
#
_entry.id   4a2fc9e7c610bd6f3e542136927578fa
#
_cell.length_a   1.000
_cell.length_b   1.000
_cell.length_c   1.000
_cell.angle_alpha   90.00
_cell.angle_beta   90.00
_cell.angle_gamma   90.00
#
_symmetry.space_group_name_H-M   'P 1'
#
loop_
_entity.id
_entity.type
_entity.pdbx_description
1 polymer ?
#
loop_
_entity_poly.entity_id
_entity_poly.type
_entity_poly.pdbx_seq_one_letter_code
_entity_poly.pdbx_strand_id
1 'polypeptide(L)'
;MSLKGLNRNQFESAMMKILRYRLKTVGKFKVYCTQSTFYMEPEEEDVDMDLAFDRVRTVFGLAALSRAVVCEKDFDTICRTAEEYLGDSLHGIKTFKVEARRSDKTYPMTSPELMRELGAYLLGLHNYLRVDVKNPQFKVIVE
;
A
#
# COMPACT_ATOMS: atom_id res chain seq x y z
N MET A 1 -14.67 -6.80 -11.60
CA MET A 1 -16.12 -6.69 -11.45
C MET A 1 -16.67 -5.59 -12.32
N SER A 2 -17.84 -5.82 -12.86
CA SER A 2 -18.51 -4.86 -13.74
C SER A 2 -19.85 -4.45 -13.10
N LEU A 3 -20.09 -3.14 -13.00
CA LEU A 3 -21.36 -2.58 -12.56
C LEU A 3 -22.09 -2.04 -13.78
N LYS A 4 -23.03 -2.81 -14.30
CA LYS A 4 -23.81 -2.42 -15.49
C LYS A 4 -24.70 -1.22 -15.17
N GLY A 5 -24.74 -0.26 -16.08
CA GLY A 5 -25.59 0.93 -15.97
C GLY A 5 -24.97 2.08 -15.20
N LEU A 6 -23.74 1.90 -14.63
CA LEU A 6 -23.03 2.97 -13.96
C LEU A 6 -21.81 3.38 -14.77
N ASN A 7 -21.58 4.69 -14.90
CA ASN A 7 -20.33 5.19 -15.43
C ASN A 7 -19.26 5.18 -14.33
N ARG A 8 -18.01 5.46 -14.70
CA ARG A 8 -16.89 5.45 -13.77
C ARG A 8 -17.09 6.37 -12.57
N ASN A 9 -17.57 7.60 -12.79
CA ASN A 9 -17.78 8.57 -11.71
C ASN A 9 -18.86 8.12 -10.73
N GLN A 10 -19.95 7.55 -11.25
CA GLN A 10 -21.02 7.02 -10.41
C GLN A 10 -20.53 5.85 -9.57
N PHE A 11 -19.76 4.96 -10.18
CA PHE A 11 -19.16 3.82 -9.46
C PHE A 11 -18.25 4.29 -8.35
N GLU A 12 -17.32 5.21 -8.66
CA GLU A 12 -16.38 5.74 -7.66
C GLU A 12 -17.09 6.44 -6.51
N SER A 13 -18.11 7.23 -6.81
CA SER A 13 -18.89 7.92 -5.77
C SER A 13 -19.65 6.93 -4.89
N ALA A 14 -20.23 5.90 -5.46
CA ALA A 14 -20.93 4.86 -4.71
C ALA A 14 -19.97 4.10 -3.80
N MET A 15 -18.79 3.74 -4.31
CA MET A 15 -17.77 3.06 -3.52
C MET A 15 -17.26 3.92 -2.37
N MET A 16 -17.03 5.21 -2.60
CA MET A 16 -16.58 6.11 -1.54
C MET A 16 -17.61 6.22 -0.41
N LYS A 17 -18.90 6.25 -0.75
CA LYS A 17 -19.95 6.25 0.27
C LYS A 17 -19.94 4.98 1.12
N ILE A 18 -19.76 3.83 0.47
CA ILE A 18 -19.70 2.55 1.17
C ILE A 18 -18.48 2.51 2.10
N LEU A 19 -17.32 2.93 1.62
CA LEU A 19 -16.09 2.95 2.41
C LEU A 19 -16.22 3.89 3.61
N ARG A 20 -16.77 5.09 3.42
CA ARG A 20 -17.02 6.03 4.52
C ARG A 20 -17.97 5.44 5.56
N TYR A 21 -19.02 4.79 5.12
CA TYR A 21 -19.97 4.15 6.00
C TYR A 21 -19.30 3.05 6.84
N ARG A 22 -18.50 2.20 6.19
CA ARG A 22 -17.79 1.11 6.87
C ARG A 22 -16.79 1.61 7.90
N LEU A 23 -16.18 2.76 7.69
CA LEU A 23 -15.17 3.32 8.57
C LEU A 23 -15.73 4.27 9.63
N LYS A 24 -17.02 4.62 9.55
CA LYS A 24 -17.64 5.62 10.41
C LYS A 24 -17.48 5.32 11.90
N THR A 25 -17.60 4.07 12.31
CA THR A 25 -17.48 3.67 13.71
C THR A 25 -16.07 3.35 14.15
N VAL A 26 -15.13 3.31 13.21
CA VAL A 26 -13.71 3.05 13.51
C VAL A 26 -12.99 4.34 13.88
N GLY A 27 -13.31 5.44 13.19
CA GLY A 27 -12.68 6.73 13.41
C GLY A 27 -12.91 7.66 12.23
N LYS A 28 -12.23 8.79 12.24
CA LYS A 28 -12.30 9.74 11.13
C LYS A 28 -11.29 9.37 10.07
N PHE A 29 -11.76 9.22 8.85
CA PHE A 29 -10.94 8.90 7.68
C PHE A 29 -11.22 9.88 6.56
N LYS A 30 -10.15 10.27 5.87
CA LYS A 30 -10.25 10.93 4.58
C LYS A 30 -10.31 9.85 3.51
N VAL A 31 -11.39 9.82 2.75
CA VAL A 31 -11.59 8.83 1.68
C VAL A 31 -11.62 9.57 0.35
N TYR A 32 -10.76 9.17 -0.56
CA TYR A 32 -10.69 9.76 -1.89
C TYR A 32 -10.26 8.74 -2.93
N CYS A 33 -10.46 9.07 -4.19
CA CYS A 33 -10.10 8.21 -5.32
C CYS A 33 -9.22 8.98 -6.30
N THR A 34 -8.12 8.37 -6.69
CA THR A 34 -7.21 8.90 -7.71
C THR A 34 -6.77 7.75 -8.61
N GLN A 35 -6.94 7.92 -9.93
CA GLN A 35 -6.54 6.92 -10.92
C GLN A 35 -7.09 5.51 -10.60
N SER A 36 -8.36 5.45 -10.25
CA SER A 36 -9.08 4.22 -9.92
C SER A 36 -8.58 3.50 -8.65
N THR A 37 -7.79 4.17 -7.85
CA THR A 37 -7.36 3.66 -6.54
C THR A 37 -8.05 4.45 -5.44
N PHE A 38 -8.64 3.74 -4.49
CA PHE A 38 -9.29 4.35 -3.33
C PHE A 38 -8.31 4.43 -2.17
N TYR A 39 -8.24 5.60 -1.56
CA TYR A 39 -7.37 5.86 -0.41
C TYR A 39 -8.23 6.16 0.80
N MET A 40 -7.89 5.55 1.91
CA MET A 40 -8.54 5.76 3.20
C MET A 40 -7.45 6.11 4.20
N GLU A 41 -7.33 7.40 4.51
CA GLU A 41 -6.31 7.91 5.40
C GLU A 41 -6.93 8.27 6.75
N PRO A 42 -6.41 7.73 7.86
CA PRO A 42 -6.91 8.14 9.18
C PRO A 42 -6.54 9.59 9.45
N GLU A 43 -7.49 10.34 9.99
CA GLU A 43 -7.29 11.73 10.39
C GLU A 43 -6.96 11.87 11.88
N GLU A 44 -6.95 10.77 12.61
CA GLU A 44 -6.64 10.70 14.03
C GLU A 44 -5.50 9.71 14.29
N GLU A 45 -4.73 9.93 15.34
CA GLU A 45 -3.57 9.08 15.64
C GLU A 45 -3.95 7.70 16.20
N ASP A 46 -5.02 7.63 16.99
CA ASP A 46 -5.39 6.42 17.73
C ASP A 46 -6.42 5.55 17.01
N VAL A 47 -6.39 5.53 15.70
CA VAL A 47 -7.31 4.71 14.91
C VAL A 47 -6.86 3.26 14.90
N ASP A 48 -7.78 2.34 15.15
CA ASP A 48 -7.52 0.91 15.04
C ASP A 48 -7.46 0.51 13.57
N MET A 49 -6.26 0.46 13.01
CA MET A 49 -6.05 0.13 11.61
C MET A 49 -6.38 -1.32 11.28
N ASP A 50 -6.24 -2.23 12.23
CA ASP A 50 -6.61 -3.64 12.03
C ASP A 50 -8.12 -3.78 11.85
N LEU A 51 -8.88 -3.07 12.67
CA LEU A 51 -10.33 -3.05 12.54
C LEU A 51 -10.78 -2.36 11.25
N ALA A 52 -10.13 -1.27 10.89
CA ALA A 52 -10.41 -0.57 9.63
C ALA A 52 -10.18 -1.49 8.44
N PHE A 53 -9.05 -2.17 8.40
CA PHE A 53 -8.73 -3.12 7.34
C PHE A 53 -9.78 -4.22 7.27
N ASP A 54 -10.14 -4.81 8.39
CA ASP A 54 -11.12 -5.88 8.45
C ASP A 54 -12.50 -5.43 7.93
N ARG A 55 -12.88 -4.20 8.23
CA ARG A 55 -14.18 -3.65 7.82
C ARG A 55 -14.27 -3.37 6.32
N VAL A 56 -13.17 -2.96 5.69
CA VAL A 56 -13.20 -2.60 4.26
C VAL A 56 -12.79 -3.74 3.34
N ARG A 57 -12.10 -4.76 3.82
CA ARG A 57 -11.62 -5.86 2.98
C ARG A 57 -12.73 -6.64 2.28
N THR A 58 -13.94 -6.61 2.82
CA THR A 58 -15.10 -7.32 2.27
C THR A 58 -15.98 -6.46 1.40
N VAL A 59 -15.59 -5.21 1.13
CA VAL A 59 -16.38 -4.32 0.29
C VAL A 59 -16.37 -4.86 -1.15
N PHE A 60 -17.57 -5.01 -1.69
CA PHE A 60 -17.77 -5.54 -3.02
C PHE A 60 -17.19 -4.61 -4.08
N GLY A 61 -16.43 -5.17 -5.01
CA GLY A 61 -15.83 -4.43 -6.11
C GLY A 61 -14.38 -4.04 -5.92
N LEU A 62 -13.81 -4.28 -4.74
CA LEU A 62 -12.38 -4.06 -4.52
C LEU A 62 -11.58 -5.24 -5.06
N ALA A 63 -10.58 -4.96 -5.90
CA ALA A 63 -9.71 -5.99 -6.48
C ALA A 63 -8.59 -6.37 -5.52
N ALA A 64 -8.08 -5.41 -4.75
CA ALA A 64 -7.00 -5.63 -3.79
C ALA A 64 -7.08 -4.58 -2.69
N LEU A 65 -6.63 -4.94 -1.51
CA LEU A 65 -6.54 -4.03 -0.38
C LEU A 65 -5.18 -4.19 0.26
N SER A 66 -4.50 -3.06 0.52
CA SER A 66 -3.19 -3.06 1.15
C SER A 66 -3.12 -1.97 2.20
N ARG A 67 -2.36 -2.24 3.27
CA ARG A 67 -1.96 -1.21 4.21
C ARG A 67 -0.70 -0.55 3.70
N ALA A 68 -0.61 0.75 3.89
CA ALA A 68 0.52 1.52 3.43
C ALA A 68 0.88 2.60 4.43
N VAL A 69 2.13 3.00 4.43
CA VAL A 69 2.61 4.16 5.17
C VAL A 69 3.12 5.20 4.16
N VAL A 70 2.84 6.45 4.43
CA VAL A 70 3.28 7.57 3.58
C VAL A 70 4.58 8.13 4.13
N CYS A 71 5.54 8.39 3.25
CA CYS A 71 6.80 9.02 3.61
C CYS A 71 7.21 10.03 2.54
N GLU A 72 8.21 10.85 2.87
CA GLU A 72 8.78 11.79 1.93
C GLU A 72 9.53 11.07 0.80
N LYS A 73 9.66 11.75 -0.35
CA LYS A 73 10.27 11.21 -1.57
C LYS A 73 11.81 11.24 -1.53
N ASP A 74 12.38 10.97 -0.40
CA ASP A 74 13.83 10.88 -0.22
C ASP A 74 14.21 9.41 -0.04
N PHE A 75 15.18 8.93 -0.81
CA PHE A 75 15.52 7.50 -0.80
C PHE A 75 15.93 7.00 0.59
N ASP A 76 16.71 7.78 1.34
CA ASP A 76 17.10 7.40 2.69
C ASP A 76 15.89 7.30 3.61
N THR A 77 14.93 8.22 3.46
CA THR A 77 13.68 8.19 4.21
C THR A 77 12.83 6.98 3.82
N ILE A 78 12.78 6.65 2.54
CA ILE A 78 12.06 5.47 2.05
C ILE A 78 12.68 4.20 2.67
N CYS A 79 13.98 4.08 2.69
CA CYS A 79 14.68 2.95 3.29
C CYS A 79 14.37 2.79 4.78
N ARG A 80 14.47 3.88 5.53
CA ARG A 80 14.19 3.87 6.98
C ARG A 80 12.73 3.57 7.27
N THR A 81 11.83 4.13 6.48
CA THR A 81 10.39 3.88 6.63
C THR A 81 10.08 2.41 6.33
N ALA A 82 10.68 1.85 5.29
CA ALA A 82 10.53 0.44 4.98
C ALA A 82 11.06 -0.45 6.10
N GLU A 83 12.21 -0.12 6.66
CA GLU A 83 12.79 -0.85 7.77
C GLU A 83 11.87 -0.87 8.99
N GLU A 84 11.34 0.29 9.38
CA GLU A 84 10.47 0.41 10.54
C GLU A 84 9.09 -0.23 10.32
N TYR A 85 8.49 0.04 9.17
CA TYR A 85 7.13 -0.40 8.88
C TYR A 85 7.05 -1.89 8.56
N LEU A 86 8.04 -2.43 7.85
CA LEU A 86 8.03 -3.80 7.36
C LEU A 86 8.87 -4.76 8.21
N GLY A 87 9.60 -4.26 9.21
CA GLY A 87 10.51 -5.09 9.99
C GLY A 87 9.90 -6.36 10.52
N ASP A 88 8.75 -6.26 11.17
CA ASP A 88 8.06 -7.43 11.73
C ASP A 88 7.52 -8.35 10.64
N SER A 89 7.02 -7.80 9.54
CA SER A 89 6.50 -8.58 8.43
C SER A 89 7.58 -9.41 7.74
N LEU A 90 8.82 -8.93 7.75
CA LEU A 90 9.94 -9.62 7.11
C LEU A 90 10.56 -10.71 7.99
N HIS A 91 10.27 -10.74 9.28
CA HIS A 91 10.85 -11.73 10.19
C HIS A 91 10.36 -13.16 9.96
N GLY A 92 9.15 -13.34 9.51
CA GLY A 92 8.56 -14.67 9.33
C GLY A 92 8.66 -15.26 7.94
N ILE A 93 9.35 -14.60 7.01
CA ILE A 93 9.40 -14.99 5.61
C ILE A 93 10.84 -15.25 5.16
N LYS A 94 10.98 -15.95 4.04
CA LYS A 94 12.29 -16.27 3.44
C LYS A 94 12.52 -15.56 2.12
N THR A 95 11.45 -15.28 1.37
CA THR A 95 11.55 -14.69 0.03
C THR A 95 10.66 -13.45 -0.08
N PHE A 96 11.16 -12.47 -0.83
CA PHE A 96 10.43 -11.24 -1.10
C PHE A 96 10.81 -10.68 -2.46
N LYS A 97 10.06 -9.68 -2.91
CA LYS A 97 10.48 -8.83 -4.02
C LYS A 97 10.04 -7.40 -3.77
N VAL A 98 10.69 -6.48 -4.44
CA VAL A 98 10.33 -5.06 -4.42
C VAL A 98 9.75 -4.70 -5.78
N GLU A 99 8.58 -4.08 -5.78
CA GLU A 99 7.98 -3.48 -6.97
C GLU A 99 7.93 -1.98 -6.77
N ALA A 100 8.28 -1.22 -7.78
CA ALA A 100 8.22 0.23 -7.72
C ALA A 100 7.40 0.78 -8.88
N ARG A 101 6.55 1.75 -8.59
CA ARG A 101 5.76 2.48 -9.57
C ARG A 101 5.90 3.96 -9.27
N ARG A 102 6.50 4.71 -10.19
CA ARG A 102 6.66 6.14 -10.00
C ARG A 102 5.47 6.89 -10.56
N SER A 103 4.70 7.52 -9.70
CA SER A 103 3.70 8.50 -10.12
C SER A 103 4.35 9.83 -10.48
N ASP A 104 5.45 10.16 -9.82
CA ASP A 104 6.27 11.34 -10.12
C ASP A 104 7.47 10.95 -10.98
N LYS A 105 7.38 11.21 -12.28
CA LYS A 105 8.45 10.86 -13.23
C LYS A 105 9.67 11.76 -13.13
N THR A 106 9.60 12.85 -12.35
CA THR A 106 10.76 13.72 -12.11
C THR A 106 11.64 13.21 -10.98
N TYR A 107 11.21 12.17 -10.25
CA TYR A 107 12.02 11.56 -9.20
C TYR A 107 13.33 11.04 -9.80
N PRO A 108 14.49 11.31 -9.14
CA PRO A 108 15.79 11.05 -9.73
C PRO A 108 16.13 9.58 -9.99
N MET A 109 15.47 8.66 -9.28
CA MET A 109 15.70 7.22 -9.49
C MET A 109 14.60 6.63 -10.38
N THR A 110 14.99 5.73 -11.27
CA THR A 110 14.04 4.95 -12.07
C THR A 110 13.39 3.86 -11.24
N SER A 111 12.29 3.30 -11.70
CA SER A 111 11.64 2.18 -10.99
C SER A 111 12.57 0.97 -10.83
N PRO A 112 13.30 0.54 -11.87
CA PRO A 112 14.30 -0.54 -11.70
C PRO A 112 15.39 -0.21 -10.69
N GLU A 113 15.86 1.05 -10.63
CA GLU A 113 16.86 1.47 -9.64
C GLU A 113 16.29 1.41 -8.23
N LEU A 114 15.05 1.89 -8.02
CA LEU A 114 14.38 1.82 -6.72
C LEU A 114 14.23 0.37 -6.27
N MET A 115 13.81 -0.52 -7.15
CA MET A 115 13.64 -1.94 -6.82
C MET A 115 14.96 -2.57 -6.41
N ARG A 116 16.03 -2.30 -7.15
CA ARG A 116 17.35 -2.84 -6.87
C ARG A 116 17.94 -2.30 -5.57
N GLU A 117 17.92 -0.98 -5.41
CA GLU A 117 18.54 -0.34 -4.26
C GLU A 117 17.79 -0.60 -2.96
N LEU A 118 16.47 -0.54 -2.97
CA LEU A 118 15.68 -0.87 -1.79
C LEU A 118 15.78 -2.36 -1.46
N GLY A 119 15.77 -3.22 -2.47
CA GLY A 119 15.97 -4.65 -2.28
C GLY A 119 17.32 -4.94 -1.64
N ALA A 120 18.38 -4.30 -2.10
CA ALA A 120 19.73 -4.45 -1.52
C ALA A 120 19.78 -3.97 -0.06
N TYR A 121 19.12 -2.85 0.24
CA TYR A 121 19.04 -2.33 1.60
C TYR A 121 18.37 -3.33 2.55
N LEU A 122 17.23 -3.89 2.14
CA LEU A 122 16.48 -4.85 2.96
C LEU A 122 17.24 -6.17 3.13
N LEU A 123 17.95 -6.62 2.09
CA LEU A 123 18.80 -7.81 2.17
C LEU A 123 19.96 -7.60 3.16
N GLY A 124 20.50 -6.39 3.19
CA GLY A 124 21.58 -6.05 4.14
C GLY A 124 21.12 -6.09 5.59
N LEU A 125 19.86 -5.77 5.86
CA LEU A 125 19.28 -5.81 7.20
C LEU A 125 18.86 -7.22 7.62
N HIS A 126 18.42 -8.02 6.67
CA HIS A 126 17.86 -9.35 6.93
C HIS A 126 18.56 -10.37 6.04
N ASN A 127 19.72 -10.83 6.48
CA ASN A 127 20.60 -11.70 5.69
C ASN A 127 20.01 -13.08 5.38
N TYR A 128 18.93 -13.47 6.03
CA TYR A 128 18.20 -14.71 5.74
C TYR A 128 17.24 -14.59 4.57
N LEU A 129 16.95 -13.37 4.11
CA LEU A 129 16.03 -13.14 3.00
C LEU A 129 16.69 -13.40 1.64
N ARG A 130 15.86 -13.80 0.69
CA ARG A 130 16.24 -13.97 -0.71
C ARG A 130 15.21 -13.29 -1.60
N VAL A 131 15.66 -12.79 -2.73
CA VAL A 131 14.76 -12.21 -3.74
C VAL A 131 14.22 -13.34 -4.61
N ASP A 132 12.89 -13.42 -4.73
CA ASP A 132 12.21 -14.34 -5.63
C ASP A 132 11.18 -13.56 -6.44
N VAL A 133 11.47 -13.33 -7.71
CA VAL A 133 10.63 -12.51 -8.59
C VAL A 133 9.34 -13.24 -8.98
N LYS A 134 9.38 -14.56 -9.04
CA LYS A 134 8.23 -15.37 -9.52
C LYS A 134 7.22 -15.68 -8.42
N ASN A 135 7.69 -16.17 -7.29
CA ASN A 135 6.84 -16.63 -6.20
C ASN A 135 7.30 -16.10 -4.84
N PRO A 136 7.33 -14.78 -4.64
CA PRO A 136 7.75 -14.22 -3.35
C PRO A 136 6.68 -14.47 -2.29
N GLN A 137 7.12 -14.72 -1.06
CA GLN A 137 6.23 -14.79 0.08
C GLN A 137 5.69 -13.41 0.48
N PHE A 138 6.42 -12.36 0.16
CA PHE A 138 6.05 -11.00 0.50
C PHE A 138 6.45 -10.03 -0.62
N LYS A 139 5.58 -9.08 -0.91
CA LYS A 139 5.88 -8.00 -1.87
C LYS A 139 6.01 -6.68 -1.15
N VAL A 140 7.11 -5.98 -1.38
CA VAL A 140 7.29 -4.60 -0.96
C VAL A 140 6.97 -3.71 -2.15
N ILE A 141 5.96 -2.85 -2.01
CA ILE A 141 5.50 -2.00 -3.11
C ILE A 141 5.77 -0.54 -2.75
N VAL A 142 6.48 0.15 -3.62
CA VAL A 142 6.76 1.58 -3.50
C VAL A 142 6.03 2.32 -4.63
N GLU A 143 5.21 3.28 -4.26
CA GLU A 143 4.46 4.09 -5.23
C GLU A 143 4.74 5.58 -5.06
#